data_e2180842a5a0ce97bb8c09acc4243ff2
#
_entry.id   e2180842a5a0ce97bb8c09acc4243ff2
#
_cell.length_a   1.000
_cell.length_b   1.000
_cell.length_c   1.000
_cell.angle_alpha   90.00
_cell.angle_beta   90.00
_cell.angle_gamma   90.00
#
_symmetry.space_group_name_H-M   'P 1'
#
loop_
_entity.id
_entity.type
_entity.pdbx_description
1 polymer ?
#
loop_
_entity_poly.entity_id
_entity_poly.type
_entity_poly.pdbx_seq_one_letter_code
_entity_poly.pdbx_strand_id
1 'polypeptide(L)'
;MEFLLHILAGAAVGFAIGLTGVGGGSLMTPLLLLFGYPAPVAIGTDLLYAAITKAGGAVSHHRRGNVDWKIVGLLAAGSIPVSILLHSFFLDISFQESPGFESLLTFSLGVMLIVTATILIFRDKIRLNAVEERPEFFMHTIHRSRSTVTFAMGLLLGACVTLSSVGAGAFGAAILMTIYSQTSAAKIIGTDIAHAVPLTFIAGLGYLSSGYVDLMLLGSLLVGSLPAIHLGSKASNQVPDKVLQQILIVLLLGLGIYYSFI
;
A
#
# COMPACT_ATOMS: atom_id res chain seq x y z
N MET A 1 0.53 26.39 -13.45
CA MET A 1 -0.64 26.14 -12.56
C MET A 1 -0.67 24.69 -12.08
N GLU A 2 -0.39 23.73 -12.93
CA GLU A 2 -0.38 22.29 -12.60
C GLU A 2 0.61 21.91 -11.50
N PHE A 3 1.85 22.43 -11.53
CA PHE A 3 2.87 22.17 -10.52
C PHE A 3 2.39 22.49 -9.08
N LEU A 4 1.72 23.65 -8.91
CA LEU A 4 1.18 24.02 -7.60
C LEU A 4 0.04 23.08 -7.16
N LEU A 5 -0.78 22.65 -8.11
CA LEU A 5 -1.85 21.67 -7.85
C LEU A 5 -1.28 20.33 -7.35
N HIS A 6 -0.19 19.86 -7.97
CA HIS A 6 0.48 18.63 -7.54
C HIS A 6 1.11 18.77 -6.14
N ILE A 7 1.71 19.92 -5.82
CA ILE A 7 2.21 20.18 -4.46
C ILE A 7 1.08 20.15 -3.44
N LEU A 8 -0.05 20.80 -3.73
CA LEU A 8 -1.23 20.79 -2.85
C LEU A 8 -1.84 19.40 -2.69
N ALA A 9 -1.92 18.64 -3.77
CA ALA A 9 -2.35 17.25 -3.76
C ALA A 9 -1.42 16.37 -2.90
N GLY A 10 -0.11 16.51 -3.11
CA GLY A 10 0.92 15.87 -2.29
C GLY A 10 0.78 16.25 -0.81
N ALA A 11 0.55 17.53 -0.52
CA ALA A 11 0.36 17.99 0.85
C ALA A 11 -0.91 17.42 1.50
N ALA A 12 -2.03 17.37 0.78
CA ALA A 12 -3.29 16.81 1.27
C ALA A 12 -3.15 15.31 1.57
N VAL A 13 -2.60 14.54 0.62
CA VAL A 13 -2.36 13.10 0.81
C VAL A 13 -1.31 12.86 1.89
N GLY A 14 -0.21 13.61 1.89
CA GLY A 14 0.83 13.51 2.91
C GLY A 14 0.31 13.81 4.32
N PHE A 15 -0.55 14.82 4.47
CA PHE A 15 -1.21 15.13 5.74
C PHE A 15 -2.11 13.99 6.20
N ALA A 16 -2.92 13.41 5.29
CA ALA A 16 -3.75 12.25 5.57
C ALA A 16 -2.90 11.02 5.99
N ILE A 17 -1.76 10.78 5.34
CA ILE A 17 -0.80 9.73 5.72
C ILE A 17 -0.27 9.97 7.13
N GLY A 18 0.11 11.21 7.43
CA GLY A 18 0.61 11.60 8.75
C GLY A 18 -0.43 11.41 9.85
N LEU A 19 -1.67 11.77 9.59
CA LEU A 19 -2.80 11.59 10.52
C LEU A 19 -3.09 10.12 10.79
N THR A 20 -3.16 9.28 9.75
CA THR A 20 -3.61 7.88 9.86
C THR A 20 -2.52 6.93 10.31
N GLY A 21 -1.25 7.26 10.07
CA GLY A 21 -0.14 6.31 10.24
C GLY A 21 -0.25 5.06 9.33
N VAL A 22 -1.35 4.90 8.60
CA VAL A 22 -1.57 3.85 7.61
C VAL A 22 -0.95 4.34 6.32
N GLY A 23 0.19 3.82 5.93
CA GLY A 23 0.93 4.25 4.74
C GLY A 23 0.01 4.53 3.54
N GLY A 24 -0.01 5.78 3.08
CA GLY A 24 -0.99 6.36 2.16
C GLY A 24 -0.97 5.89 0.71
N GLY A 25 -0.38 4.73 0.42
CA GLY A 25 -0.34 4.17 -0.94
C GLY A 25 -1.70 3.84 -1.55
N SER A 26 -2.79 3.93 -0.78
CA SER A 26 -4.13 3.70 -1.29
C SER A 26 -4.85 4.98 -1.75
N LEU A 27 -4.27 6.16 -1.56
CA LEU A 27 -4.91 7.44 -1.89
C LEU A 27 -4.28 8.16 -3.08
N MET A 28 -2.97 8.02 -3.28
CA MET A 28 -2.28 8.78 -4.31
C MET A 28 -2.64 8.31 -5.72
N THR A 29 -2.60 7.00 -5.99
CA THR A 29 -2.97 6.46 -7.31
C THR A 29 -4.38 6.88 -7.75
N PRO A 30 -5.45 6.69 -6.93
CA PRO A 30 -6.79 7.16 -7.31
C PRO A 30 -6.85 8.67 -7.56
N LEU A 31 -6.13 9.45 -6.77
CA LEU A 31 -6.10 10.91 -6.95
C LEU A 31 -5.45 11.30 -8.28
N LEU A 32 -4.36 10.65 -8.66
CA LEU A 32 -3.69 10.90 -9.94
C LEU A 32 -4.57 10.52 -11.12
N LEU A 33 -5.32 9.41 -11.02
CA LEU A 33 -6.32 9.05 -12.03
C LEU A 33 -7.43 10.08 -12.15
N LEU A 34 -7.92 10.65 -11.02
CA LEU A 34 -8.89 11.75 -11.05
C LEU A 34 -8.34 13.03 -11.70
N PHE A 35 -7.02 13.23 -11.66
CA PHE A 35 -6.34 14.32 -12.38
C PHE A 35 -6.14 14.01 -13.87
N GLY A 36 -6.58 12.84 -14.35
CA GLY A 36 -6.52 12.44 -15.75
C GLY A 36 -5.19 11.80 -16.17
N TYR A 37 -4.33 11.41 -15.22
CA TYR A 37 -3.13 10.65 -15.54
C TYR A 37 -3.51 9.22 -15.94
N PRO A 38 -2.87 8.64 -17.01
CA PRO A 38 -3.05 7.24 -17.37
C PRO A 38 -2.71 6.30 -16.20
N ALA A 39 -3.42 5.17 -16.08
CA ALA A 39 -3.25 4.24 -14.98
C ALA A 39 -1.79 3.77 -14.78
N PRO A 40 -1.01 3.42 -15.83
CA PRO A 40 0.40 3.06 -15.65
C PRO A 40 1.24 4.17 -15.02
N VAL A 41 1.01 5.44 -15.43
CA VAL A 41 1.75 6.60 -14.91
C VAL A 41 1.36 6.88 -13.46
N ALA A 42 0.08 6.82 -13.13
CA ALA A 42 -0.42 7.01 -11.78
C ALA A 42 0.15 5.97 -10.82
N ILE A 43 0.09 4.68 -11.19
CA ILE A 43 0.60 3.56 -10.39
C ILE A 43 2.13 3.63 -10.25
N GLY A 44 2.86 3.83 -11.35
CA GLY A 44 4.32 3.88 -11.34
C GLY A 44 4.86 5.03 -10.50
N THR A 45 4.27 6.22 -10.64
CA THR A 45 4.65 7.39 -9.85
C THR A 45 4.32 7.20 -8.36
N ASP A 46 3.14 6.64 -8.02
CA ASP A 46 2.75 6.37 -6.64
C ASP A 46 3.64 5.30 -5.99
N LEU A 47 4.07 4.27 -6.72
CA LEU A 47 4.98 3.25 -6.18
C LEU A 47 6.30 3.87 -5.68
N LEU A 48 6.93 4.74 -6.45
CA LEU A 48 8.15 5.45 -6.01
C LEU A 48 7.85 6.47 -4.91
N TYR A 49 6.74 7.19 -5.02
CA TYR A 49 6.26 8.09 -3.97
C TYR A 49 6.07 7.34 -2.64
N ALA A 50 5.40 6.17 -2.68
CA ALA A 50 5.18 5.34 -1.50
C ALA A 50 6.49 4.79 -0.92
N ALA A 51 7.46 4.38 -1.74
CA ALA A 51 8.76 3.94 -1.29
C ALA A 51 9.48 5.04 -0.48
N ILE A 52 9.50 6.27 -1.00
CA ILE A 52 10.18 7.40 -0.36
C ILE A 52 9.45 7.84 0.92
N THR A 53 8.14 7.99 0.87
CA THR A 53 7.35 8.47 2.02
C THR A 53 7.31 7.46 3.17
N LYS A 54 7.30 6.15 2.87
CA LYS A 54 7.34 5.07 3.88
C LYS A 54 8.73 4.82 4.45
N ALA A 55 9.81 5.19 3.74
CA ALA A 55 11.18 4.93 4.20
C ALA A 55 11.46 5.54 5.58
N GLY A 56 11.01 6.77 5.83
CA GLY A 56 11.14 7.43 7.14
C GLY A 56 10.41 6.67 8.25
N GLY A 57 9.22 6.15 7.95
CA GLY A 57 8.44 5.30 8.85
C GLY A 57 9.15 3.98 9.16
N ALA A 58 9.68 3.30 8.14
CA ALA A 58 10.44 2.07 8.29
C ALA A 58 11.66 2.24 9.21
N VAL A 59 12.44 3.31 9.01
CA VAL A 59 13.58 3.65 9.87
C VAL A 59 13.14 3.91 11.32
N SER A 60 12.04 4.65 11.51
CA SER A 60 11.51 4.93 12.85
C SER A 60 11.07 3.66 13.58
N HIS A 61 10.33 2.77 12.90
CA HIS A 61 9.92 1.48 13.45
C HIS A 61 11.10 0.56 13.74
N HIS A 62 12.10 0.54 12.86
CA HIS A 62 13.34 -0.22 13.08
C HIS A 62 14.08 0.23 14.34
N ARG A 63 14.28 1.55 14.51
CA ARG A 63 14.94 2.12 15.68
C ARG A 63 14.21 1.82 17.00
N ARG A 64 12.89 1.65 16.96
CA ARG A 64 12.05 1.30 18.11
C ARG A 64 11.96 -0.23 18.35
N GLY A 65 12.64 -1.06 17.57
CA GLY A 65 12.57 -2.53 17.67
C GLY A 65 11.24 -3.12 17.17
N ASN A 66 10.45 -2.34 16.45
CA ASN A 66 9.12 -2.72 15.95
C ASN A 66 9.17 -3.33 14.54
N VAL A 67 10.26 -4.02 14.16
CA VAL A 67 10.37 -4.72 12.89
C VAL A 67 10.81 -6.15 13.12
N ASP A 68 10.08 -7.10 12.55
CA ASP A 68 10.49 -8.50 12.50
C ASP A 68 11.11 -8.81 11.12
N TRP A 69 12.43 -8.78 11.05
CA TRP A 69 13.17 -8.99 9.80
C TRP A 69 13.00 -10.37 9.19
N LYS A 70 12.61 -11.40 10.00
CA LYS A 70 12.32 -12.74 9.47
C LYS A 70 11.03 -12.72 8.65
N ILE A 71 10.00 -12.03 9.16
CA ILE A 71 8.73 -11.85 8.44
C ILE A 71 8.97 -11.00 7.19
N VAL A 72 9.72 -9.89 7.31
CA VAL A 72 10.10 -9.06 6.14
C VAL A 72 10.78 -9.91 5.06
N GLY A 73 11.76 -10.75 5.44
CA GLY A 73 12.48 -11.61 4.52
C GLY A 73 11.57 -12.62 3.81
N LEU A 74 10.62 -13.24 4.53
CA LEU A 74 9.65 -14.18 3.96
C LEU A 74 8.69 -13.50 2.99
N LEU A 75 8.17 -12.33 3.36
CA LEU A 75 7.32 -11.52 2.48
C LEU A 75 8.07 -11.07 1.23
N ALA A 76 9.29 -10.56 1.40
CA ALA A 76 10.12 -10.09 0.29
C ALA A 76 10.52 -11.23 -0.66
N ALA A 77 10.82 -12.42 -0.12
CA ALA A 77 11.12 -13.59 -0.92
C ALA A 77 9.96 -14.02 -1.83
N GLY A 78 8.71 -13.77 -1.40
CA GLY A 78 7.53 -14.00 -2.24
C GLY A 78 7.25 -12.81 -3.17
N SER A 79 7.21 -11.59 -2.63
CA SER A 79 6.70 -10.43 -3.35
C SER A 79 7.65 -9.85 -4.39
N ILE A 80 8.94 -9.80 -4.10
CA ILE A 80 9.92 -9.22 -5.03
C ILE A 80 10.04 -10.03 -6.33
N PRO A 81 10.19 -11.37 -6.30
CA PRO A 81 10.22 -12.15 -7.54
C PRO A 81 8.94 -12.01 -8.38
N VAL A 82 7.77 -11.96 -7.73
CA VAL A 82 6.50 -11.74 -8.45
C VAL A 82 6.46 -10.36 -9.08
N SER A 83 6.89 -9.33 -8.36
CA SER A 83 6.96 -7.97 -8.89
C SER A 83 7.88 -7.89 -10.12
N ILE A 84 9.07 -8.49 -10.04
CA ILE A 84 10.03 -8.54 -11.16
C ILE A 84 9.44 -9.34 -12.34
N LEU A 85 8.81 -10.47 -12.07
CA LEU A 85 8.21 -11.32 -13.10
C LEU A 85 7.08 -10.57 -13.83
N LEU A 86 6.15 -9.97 -13.10
CA LEU A 86 5.08 -9.15 -13.69
C LEU A 86 5.64 -8.03 -14.54
N HIS A 87 6.70 -7.40 -14.04
CA HIS A 87 7.35 -6.31 -14.76
C HIS A 87 8.00 -6.80 -16.07
N SER A 88 8.61 -7.99 -16.09
CA SER A 88 9.17 -8.56 -17.30
C SER A 88 8.10 -8.86 -18.37
N PHE A 89 6.88 -9.21 -17.96
CA PHE A 89 5.72 -9.30 -18.87
C PHE A 89 5.27 -7.93 -19.36
N PHE A 90 5.32 -6.90 -18.51
CA PHE A 90 4.95 -5.52 -18.89
C PHE A 90 6.00 -4.83 -19.75
N LEU A 91 7.24 -5.33 -19.81
CA LEU A 91 8.28 -4.84 -20.74
C LEU A 91 8.02 -5.26 -22.19
N ASP A 92 7.12 -6.20 -22.45
CA ASP A 92 6.70 -6.53 -23.79
C ASP A 92 5.87 -5.38 -24.37
N ILE A 93 6.44 -4.66 -25.33
CA ILE A 93 5.85 -3.49 -26.00
C ILE A 93 4.48 -3.86 -26.60
N SER A 94 4.34 -5.08 -27.13
CA SER A 94 3.08 -5.55 -27.71
C SER A 94 1.94 -5.64 -26.65
N PHE A 95 2.29 -5.95 -25.40
CA PHE A 95 1.33 -6.00 -24.31
C PHE A 95 1.00 -4.59 -23.79
N GLN A 96 1.98 -3.69 -23.73
CA GLN A 96 1.77 -2.30 -23.28
C GLN A 96 0.87 -1.51 -24.22
N GLU A 97 0.96 -1.77 -25.54
CA GLU A 97 0.12 -1.15 -26.56
C GLU A 97 -1.27 -1.79 -26.65
N SER A 98 -1.51 -2.89 -25.93
CA SER A 98 -2.81 -3.55 -25.95
C SER A 98 -3.86 -2.74 -25.17
N PRO A 99 -5.10 -2.62 -25.69
CA PRO A 99 -6.19 -1.93 -24.97
C PRO A 99 -6.50 -2.57 -23.61
N GLY A 100 -6.13 -3.84 -23.41
CA GLY A 100 -6.35 -4.58 -22.16
C GLY A 100 -5.37 -4.22 -21.04
N PHE A 101 -4.21 -3.62 -21.35
CA PHE A 101 -3.21 -3.31 -20.34
C PHE A 101 -3.70 -2.26 -19.32
N GLU A 102 -4.18 -1.12 -19.81
CA GLU A 102 -4.69 -0.06 -18.95
C GLU A 102 -5.96 -0.49 -18.20
N SER A 103 -6.85 -1.22 -18.88
CA SER A 103 -8.05 -1.79 -18.26
C SER A 103 -7.70 -2.79 -17.13
N LEU A 104 -6.70 -3.65 -17.33
CA LEU A 104 -6.22 -4.57 -16.29
C LEU A 104 -5.73 -3.81 -15.05
N LEU A 105 -4.92 -2.77 -15.24
CA LEU A 105 -4.39 -1.98 -14.14
C LEU A 105 -5.50 -1.23 -13.40
N THR A 106 -6.41 -0.60 -14.12
CA THR A 106 -7.54 0.15 -13.56
C THR A 106 -8.50 -0.77 -12.79
N PHE A 107 -8.84 -1.92 -13.36
CA PHE A 107 -9.67 -2.93 -12.70
C PHE A 107 -9.00 -3.48 -11.43
N SER A 108 -7.72 -3.86 -11.51
CA SER A 108 -6.98 -4.37 -10.34
C SER A 108 -6.90 -3.33 -9.22
N LEU A 109 -6.71 -2.05 -9.57
CA LEU A 109 -6.78 -0.95 -8.62
C LEU A 109 -8.18 -0.87 -7.98
N GLY A 110 -9.25 -0.86 -8.77
CA GLY A 110 -10.62 -0.81 -8.27
C GLY A 110 -10.92 -1.91 -7.26
N VAL A 111 -10.57 -3.15 -7.62
CA VAL A 111 -10.72 -4.32 -6.72
C VAL A 111 -9.91 -4.14 -5.43
N MET A 112 -8.66 -3.71 -5.52
CA MET A 112 -7.82 -3.53 -4.34
C MET A 112 -8.28 -2.39 -3.42
N LEU A 113 -8.86 -1.33 -3.98
CA LEU A 113 -9.49 -0.27 -3.19
C LEU A 113 -10.71 -0.78 -2.42
N ILE A 114 -11.58 -1.60 -3.05
CA ILE A 114 -12.73 -2.23 -2.40
C ILE A 114 -12.26 -3.17 -1.28
N VAL A 115 -11.27 -4.02 -1.56
CA VAL A 115 -10.70 -4.94 -0.56
C VAL A 115 -10.13 -4.15 0.62
N THR A 116 -9.37 -3.09 0.36
CA THR A 116 -8.78 -2.24 1.41
C THR A 116 -9.86 -1.56 2.26
N ALA A 117 -10.89 -1.02 1.62
CA ALA A 117 -12.03 -0.40 2.32
C ALA A 117 -12.79 -1.42 3.18
N THR A 118 -13.03 -2.63 2.65
CA THR A 118 -13.66 -3.73 3.40
C THR A 118 -12.85 -4.10 4.65
N ILE A 119 -11.54 -4.20 4.51
CA ILE A 119 -10.65 -4.45 5.65
C ILE A 119 -10.72 -3.34 6.68
N LEU A 120 -10.75 -2.08 6.25
CA LEU A 120 -10.90 -0.95 7.17
C LEU A 120 -12.24 -0.99 7.92
N ILE A 121 -13.34 -1.38 7.26
CA ILE A 121 -14.65 -1.56 7.92
C ILE A 121 -14.57 -2.62 9.03
N PHE A 122 -13.88 -3.73 8.79
CA PHE A 122 -13.76 -4.83 9.74
C PHE A 122 -12.53 -4.75 10.64
N ARG A 123 -11.73 -3.67 10.56
CA ARG A 123 -10.46 -3.52 11.28
C ARG A 123 -10.59 -3.78 12.78
N ASP A 124 -11.61 -3.22 13.43
CA ASP A 124 -11.82 -3.38 14.87
C ASP A 124 -12.19 -4.83 15.22
N LYS A 125 -13.02 -5.49 14.40
CA LYS A 125 -13.34 -6.91 14.55
C LYS A 125 -12.12 -7.79 14.33
N ILE A 126 -11.31 -7.51 13.32
CA ILE A 126 -10.06 -8.25 13.07
C ILE A 126 -9.11 -8.11 14.25
N ARG A 127 -9.00 -6.92 14.82
CA ARG A 127 -8.18 -6.65 16.01
C ARG A 127 -8.71 -7.33 17.28
N LEU A 128 -10.03 -7.34 17.51
CA LEU A 128 -10.66 -8.00 18.63
C LEU A 128 -10.55 -9.52 18.49
N ASN A 129 -10.88 -10.08 17.34
CA ASN A 129 -10.77 -11.52 17.08
C ASN A 129 -9.32 -12.06 17.07
N ALA A 130 -8.32 -11.18 16.93
CA ALA A 130 -6.92 -11.57 17.12
C ALA A 130 -6.56 -11.81 18.59
N VAL A 131 -7.38 -11.30 19.53
CA VAL A 131 -7.19 -11.41 20.99
C VAL A 131 -8.09 -12.50 21.60
N GLU A 132 -9.26 -12.79 20.99
CA GLU A 132 -10.18 -13.84 21.46
C GLU A 132 -9.77 -15.23 20.93
N GLU A 133 -10.00 -16.25 21.75
CA GLU A 133 -9.66 -17.65 21.48
C GLU A 133 -10.33 -18.14 20.17
N ARG A 134 -9.54 -18.29 19.12
CA ARG A 134 -9.98 -18.96 17.89
C ARG A 134 -9.97 -20.50 18.10
N PRO A 135 -10.82 -21.25 17.36
CA PRO A 135 -10.81 -22.71 17.42
C PRO A 135 -9.39 -23.27 17.26
N GLU A 136 -8.94 -24.08 18.20
CA GLU A 136 -7.57 -24.66 18.27
C GLU A 136 -7.12 -25.32 16.97
N PHE A 137 -8.05 -25.91 16.23
CA PHE A 137 -7.77 -26.58 14.94
C PHE A 137 -7.25 -25.61 13.87
N PHE A 138 -7.82 -24.41 13.77
CA PHE A 138 -7.39 -23.40 12.79
C PHE A 138 -6.03 -22.79 13.17
N MET A 139 -5.82 -22.57 14.46
CA MET A 139 -4.55 -22.06 14.99
C MET A 139 -3.41 -23.05 14.85
N HIS A 140 -3.64 -24.35 15.06
CA HIS A 140 -2.61 -25.36 14.95
C HIS A 140 -2.09 -25.50 13.51
N THR A 141 -2.97 -25.42 12.52
CA THR A 141 -2.62 -25.49 11.09
C THR A 141 -1.83 -24.25 10.65
N ILE A 142 -2.26 -23.06 11.04
CA ILE A 142 -1.55 -21.79 10.75
C ILE A 142 -0.21 -21.76 11.48
N HIS A 143 -0.13 -22.18 12.75
CA HIS A 143 1.12 -22.23 13.51
C HIS A 143 2.18 -23.15 12.91
N ARG A 144 1.76 -24.30 12.38
CA ARG A 144 2.67 -25.27 11.77
C ARG A 144 3.21 -24.80 10.41
N SER A 145 2.49 -23.90 9.72
CA SER A 145 2.82 -23.45 8.35
C SER A 145 3.00 -21.93 8.23
N ARG A 146 3.25 -21.22 9.34
CA ARG A 146 3.37 -19.73 9.34
C ARG A 146 4.29 -19.18 8.26
N SER A 147 5.45 -19.80 8.10
CA SER A 147 6.42 -19.35 7.08
C SER A 147 5.89 -19.52 5.66
N THR A 148 5.23 -20.64 5.36
CA THR A 148 4.63 -20.89 4.04
C THR A 148 3.47 -19.94 3.76
N VAL A 149 2.61 -19.71 4.76
CA VAL A 149 1.49 -18.76 4.62
C VAL A 149 2.01 -17.32 4.43
N THR A 150 3.05 -16.94 5.17
CA THR A 150 3.68 -15.61 5.02
C THR A 150 4.33 -15.46 3.65
N PHE A 151 5.00 -16.48 3.15
CA PHE A 151 5.56 -16.48 1.81
C PHE A 151 4.47 -16.38 0.73
N ALA A 152 3.39 -17.18 0.83
CA ALA A 152 2.25 -17.12 -0.08
C ALA A 152 1.55 -15.74 -0.04
N MET A 153 1.45 -15.14 1.14
CA MET A 153 1.00 -13.76 1.30
C MET A 153 1.95 -12.78 0.58
N GLY A 154 3.26 -13.02 0.65
CA GLY A 154 4.25 -12.25 -0.11
C GLY A 154 3.99 -12.30 -1.61
N LEU A 155 3.73 -13.50 -2.18
CA LEU A 155 3.37 -13.66 -3.60
C LEU A 155 2.14 -12.80 -3.96
N LEU A 156 1.09 -12.88 -3.15
CA LEU A 156 -0.14 -12.12 -3.36
C LEU A 156 0.11 -10.61 -3.28
N LEU A 157 0.82 -10.15 -2.23
CA LEU A 157 1.17 -8.73 -2.08
C LEU A 157 2.04 -8.21 -3.23
N GLY A 158 2.97 -9.04 -3.71
CA GLY A 158 3.80 -8.70 -4.88
C GLY A 158 2.94 -8.41 -6.11
N ALA A 159 1.96 -9.27 -6.39
CA ALA A 159 1.04 -9.07 -7.50
C ALA A 159 0.14 -7.84 -7.29
N CYS A 160 -0.54 -7.77 -6.16
CA CYS A 160 -1.48 -6.67 -5.86
C CYS A 160 -0.80 -5.30 -5.88
N VAL A 161 0.34 -5.17 -5.20
CA VAL A 161 1.06 -3.88 -5.10
C VAL A 161 1.64 -3.47 -6.46
N THR A 162 2.19 -4.41 -7.22
CA THR A 162 2.74 -4.08 -8.55
C THR A 162 1.66 -3.62 -9.52
N LEU A 163 0.46 -4.23 -9.47
CA LEU A 163 -0.64 -3.89 -10.38
C LEU A 163 -1.43 -2.65 -9.97
N SER A 164 -1.46 -2.29 -8.68
CA SER A 164 -2.36 -1.24 -8.19
C SER A 164 -1.71 -0.19 -7.30
N SER A 165 -0.45 -0.35 -6.92
CA SER A 165 0.22 0.42 -5.84
C SER A 165 -0.48 0.30 -4.47
N VAL A 166 -1.58 -0.46 -4.38
CA VAL A 166 -2.40 -0.66 -3.17
C VAL A 166 -2.18 -2.05 -2.60
N GLY A 167 -2.26 -2.19 -1.28
CA GLY A 167 -2.16 -3.49 -0.61
C GLY A 167 -1.12 -3.53 0.51
N ALA A 168 0.07 -2.99 0.31
CA ALA A 168 1.02 -2.82 1.41
C ALA A 168 0.55 -1.68 2.33
N GLY A 169 0.21 -2.01 3.54
CA GLY A 169 -0.39 -1.13 4.54
C GLY A 169 -1.58 -1.78 5.22
N ALA A 170 -2.80 -1.36 4.89
CA ALA A 170 -3.99 -1.88 5.57
C ALA A 170 -4.22 -3.38 5.33
N PHE A 171 -4.12 -3.83 4.07
CA PHE A 171 -4.32 -5.24 3.70
C PHE A 171 -3.18 -6.12 4.24
N GLY A 172 -1.92 -5.73 4.01
CA GLY A 172 -0.76 -6.44 4.51
C GLY A 172 -0.76 -6.59 6.03
N ALA A 173 -0.96 -5.47 6.75
CA ALA A 173 -1.02 -5.46 8.20
C ALA A 173 -2.18 -6.32 8.74
N ALA A 174 -3.38 -6.28 8.13
CA ALA A 174 -4.53 -7.05 8.58
C ALA A 174 -4.29 -8.57 8.49
N ILE A 175 -3.71 -9.04 7.39
CA ILE A 175 -3.38 -10.46 7.24
C ILE A 175 -2.26 -10.86 8.22
N LEU A 176 -1.22 -10.03 8.36
CA LEU A 176 -0.16 -10.30 9.35
C LEU A 176 -0.69 -10.35 10.78
N MET A 177 -1.64 -9.48 11.17
CA MET A 177 -2.31 -9.56 12.47
C MET A 177 -3.06 -10.88 12.66
N THR A 178 -3.59 -11.45 11.57
CA THR A 178 -4.27 -12.74 11.61
C THR A 178 -3.29 -13.91 11.76
N ILE A 179 -2.16 -13.89 11.04
CA ILE A 179 -1.13 -14.95 11.08
C ILE A 179 -0.32 -14.89 12.39
N TYR A 180 -0.01 -13.68 12.86
CA TYR A 180 0.83 -13.42 14.02
C TYR A 180 0.06 -12.73 15.14
N SER A 181 -1.08 -13.31 15.55
CA SER A 181 -2.00 -12.76 16.55
C SER A 181 -1.37 -12.46 17.91
N GLN A 182 -0.27 -13.15 18.28
CA GLN A 182 0.49 -12.91 19.51
C GLN A 182 1.49 -11.76 19.42
N THR A 183 1.64 -11.15 18.24
CA THR A 183 2.59 -10.06 18.02
C THR A 183 1.88 -8.71 18.19
N SER A 184 2.53 -7.75 18.85
CA SER A 184 1.95 -6.42 19.05
C SER A 184 1.62 -5.73 17.72
N ALA A 185 0.52 -4.98 17.67
CA ALA A 185 0.11 -4.24 16.49
C ALA A 185 1.21 -3.30 15.96
N ALA A 186 1.97 -2.65 16.85
CA ALA A 186 3.08 -1.79 16.49
C ALA A 186 4.18 -2.55 15.73
N LYS A 187 4.47 -3.79 16.15
CA LYS A 187 5.48 -4.63 15.49
C LYS A 187 4.98 -5.16 14.14
N ILE A 188 3.70 -5.49 14.03
CA ILE A 188 3.08 -5.89 12.76
C ILE A 188 3.11 -4.74 11.75
N ILE A 189 2.67 -3.54 12.16
CA ILE A 189 2.66 -2.35 11.30
C ILE A 189 4.09 -1.99 10.86
N GLY A 190 5.05 -1.99 11.79
CA GLY A 190 6.45 -1.70 11.47
C GLY A 190 7.06 -2.71 10.50
N THR A 191 6.69 -4.00 10.65
CA THR A 191 7.14 -5.07 9.76
C THR A 191 6.54 -4.92 8.36
N ASP A 192 5.24 -4.61 8.25
CA ASP A 192 4.58 -4.36 6.97
C ASP A 192 5.15 -3.14 6.24
N ILE A 193 5.37 -2.03 6.96
CA ILE A 193 6.01 -0.83 6.38
C ILE A 193 7.44 -1.14 5.91
N ALA A 194 8.22 -1.87 6.71
CA ALA A 194 9.59 -2.24 6.36
C ALA A 194 9.66 -3.16 5.12
N HIS A 195 8.66 -4.04 4.93
CA HIS A 195 8.49 -4.85 3.72
C HIS A 195 8.03 -4.01 2.53
N ALA A 196 7.08 -3.08 2.75
CA ALA A 196 6.50 -2.26 1.69
C ALA A 196 7.55 -1.42 0.96
N VAL A 197 8.55 -0.86 1.68
CA VAL A 197 9.58 0.00 1.09
C VAL A 197 10.35 -0.68 -0.05
N PRO A 198 11.03 -1.82 0.15
CA PRO A 198 11.74 -2.48 -0.93
C PRO A 198 10.80 -2.99 -2.05
N LEU A 199 9.60 -3.46 -1.71
CA LEU A 199 8.64 -3.91 -2.70
C LEU A 199 8.18 -2.77 -3.62
N THR A 200 7.72 -1.66 -3.05
CA THR A 200 7.24 -0.51 -3.85
C THR A 200 8.38 0.17 -4.60
N PHE A 201 9.60 0.16 -4.05
CA PHE A 201 10.77 0.68 -4.74
C PHE A 201 11.11 -0.15 -5.98
N ILE A 202 11.18 -1.49 -5.85
CA ILE A 202 11.50 -2.38 -6.97
C ILE A 202 10.40 -2.34 -8.03
N ALA A 203 9.13 -2.39 -7.63
CA ALA A 203 8.00 -2.25 -8.54
C ALA A 203 8.03 -0.89 -9.26
N GLY A 204 8.28 0.20 -8.54
CA GLY A 204 8.35 1.54 -9.09
C GLY A 204 9.53 1.74 -10.05
N LEU A 205 10.71 1.13 -9.76
CA LEU A 205 11.84 1.11 -10.69
C LEU A 205 11.47 0.41 -12.00
N GLY A 206 10.68 -0.63 -11.91
CA GLY A 206 10.17 -1.30 -13.06
C GLY A 206 9.32 -0.35 -13.94
N TYR A 207 8.32 0.30 -13.39
CA TYR A 207 7.52 1.30 -14.12
C TYR A 207 8.37 2.46 -14.64
N LEU A 208 9.40 2.87 -13.89
CA LEU A 208 10.35 3.89 -14.35
C LEU A 208 11.13 3.43 -15.60
N SER A 209 11.59 2.18 -15.61
CA SER A 209 12.31 1.63 -16.76
C SER A 209 11.43 1.50 -18.02
N SER A 210 10.12 1.36 -17.83
CA SER A 210 9.12 1.34 -18.92
C SER A 210 8.62 2.74 -19.33
N GLY A 211 9.15 3.82 -18.74
CA GLY A 211 8.74 5.18 -19.04
C GLY A 211 7.41 5.63 -18.42
N TYR A 212 6.86 4.86 -17.48
CA TYR A 212 5.59 5.14 -16.82
C TYR A 212 5.76 5.89 -15.47
N VAL A 213 6.85 6.60 -15.27
CA VAL A 213 7.01 7.48 -14.09
C VAL A 213 7.28 8.89 -14.54
N ASP A 214 6.43 9.82 -14.12
CA ASP A 214 6.68 11.24 -14.29
C ASP A 214 7.49 11.76 -13.10
N LEU A 215 8.77 12.02 -13.33
CA LEU A 215 9.69 12.49 -12.29
C LEU A 215 9.37 13.92 -11.81
N MET A 216 8.81 14.78 -12.69
CA MET A 216 8.40 16.13 -12.31
C MET A 216 7.18 16.08 -11.39
N LEU A 217 6.20 15.24 -11.74
CA LEU A 217 5.04 14.93 -10.90
C LEU A 217 5.49 14.35 -9.56
N LEU A 218 6.33 13.30 -9.56
CA LEU A 218 6.86 12.68 -8.34
C LEU A 218 7.54 13.72 -7.43
N GLY A 219 8.41 14.56 -8.00
CA GLY A 219 9.10 15.61 -7.25
C GLY A 219 8.14 16.61 -6.63
N SER A 220 7.14 17.09 -7.38
CA SER A 220 6.14 18.04 -6.88
C SER A 220 5.27 17.45 -5.76
N LEU A 221 4.84 16.20 -5.91
CA LEU A 221 4.10 15.47 -4.86
C LEU A 221 4.93 15.32 -3.58
N LEU A 222 6.22 14.96 -3.69
CA LEU A 222 7.12 14.80 -2.54
C LEU A 222 7.39 16.12 -1.82
N VAL A 223 7.57 17.23 -2.55
CA VAL A 223 7.75 18.57 -1.96
C VAL A 223 6.55 18.94 -1.10
N GLY A 224 5.33 18.63 -1.53
CA GLY A 224 4.13 18.88 -0.75
C GLY A 224 3.97 17.89 0.41
N SER A 225 4.21 16.61 0.17
CA SER A 225 3.83 15.56 1.12
C SER A 225 4.80 15.41 2.29
N LEU A 226 6.12 15.49 2.08
CA LEU A 226 7.09 15.23 3.14
C LEU A 226 6.92 16.18 4.36
N PRO A 227 6.78 17.51 4.19
CA PRO A 227 6.46 18.39 5.31
C PRO A 227 5.05 18.13 5.87
N ALA A 228 4.07 17.84 5.00
CA ALA A 228 2.70 17.62 5.41
C ALA A 228 2.52 16.33 6.23
N ILE A 229 3.25 15.25 5.93
CA ILE A 229 3.31 14.03 6.76
C ILE A 229 3.74 14.38 8.20
N HIS A 230 4.74 15.24 8.34
CA HIS A 230 5.24 15.66 9.65
C HIS A 230 4.20 16.46 10.44
N LEU A 231 3.49 17.36 9.76
CA LEU A 231 2.39 18.12 10.35
C LEU A 231 1.20 17.22 10.73
N GLY A 232 0.81 16.31 9.84
CA GLY A 232 -0.25 15.34 10.07
C GLY A 232 0.04 14.43 11.26
N SER A 233 1.28 13.94 11.39
CA SER A 233 1.67 13.09 12.51
C SER A 233 1.64 13.82 13.87
N LYS A 234 1.88 15.13 13.89
CA LYS A 234 1.70 15.96 15.10
C LYS A 234 0.22 16.22 15.42
N ALA A 235 -0.61 16.32 14.40
CA ALA A 235 -2.05 16.55 14.54
C ALA A 235 -2.85 15.27 14.79
N SER A 236 -2.26 14.07 14.64
CA SER A 236 -2.95 12.78 14.76
C SER A 236 -3.66 12.60 16.10
N ASN A 237 -3.12 13.14 17.20
CA ASN A 237 -3.74 13.09 18.51
C ASN A 237 -5.00 13.96 18.65
N GLN A 238 -5.30 14.85 17.70
CA GLN A 238 -6.42 15.79 17.75
C GLN A 238 -7.63 15.32 16.94
N VAL A 239 -7.46 14.36 16.05
CA VAL A 239 -8.52 13.85 15.18
C VAL A 239 -8.91 12.44 15.66
N PRO A 240 -10.20 12.18 15.95
CA PRO A 240 -10.64 10.84 16.31
C PRO A 240 -10.39 9.85 15.17
N ASP A 241 -9.70 8.75 15.46
CA ASP A 241 -9.38 7.68 14.48
C ASP A 241 -10.61 7.23 13.66
N LYS A 242 -11.79 7.17 14.31
CA LYS A 242 -13.04 6.74 13.67
C LYS A 242 -13.49 7.66 12.54
N VAL A 243 -13.36 8.98 12.70
CA VAL A 243 -13.78 9.95 11.68
C VAL A 243 -12.87 9.81 10.46
N LEU A 244 -11.58 9.71 10.68
CA LEU A 244 -10.60 9.58 9.64
C LEU A 244 -10.76 8.25 8.87
N GLN A 245 -11.01 7.17 9.61
CA GLN A 245 -11.30 5.85 9.03
C GLN A 245 -12.57 5.87 8.17
N GLN A 246 -13.65 6.52 8.62
CA GLN A 246 -14.88 6.62 7.85
C GLN A 246 -14.69 7.40 6.54
N ILE A 247 -13.98 8.53 6.58
CA ILE A 247 -13.66 9.31 5.37
C ILE A 247 -12.87 8.45 4.37
N LEU A 248 -11.86 7.72 4.85
CA LEU A 248 -11.08 6.82 4.00
C LEU A 248 -11.93 5.71 3.39
N ILE A 249 -12.80 5.06 4.18
CA ILE A 249 -13.69 4.00 3.70
C ILE A 249 -14.58 4.52 2.57
N VAL A 250 -15.22 5.67 2.77
CA VAL A 250 -16.13 6.26 1.75
C VAL A 250 -15.37 6.58 0.46
N LEU A 251 -14.19 7.19 0.58
CA LEU A 251 -13.35 7.53 -0.58
C LEU A 251 -12.89 6.26 -1.32
N LEU A 252 -12.36 5.28 -0.59
CA LEU A 252 -11.84 4.05 -1.19
C LEU A 252 -12.94 3.21 -1.82
N LEU A 253 -14.12 3.10 -1.19
CA LEU A 253 -15.26 2.40 -1.78
C LEU A 253 -15.79 3.13 -3.01
N GLY A 254 -15.98 4.43 -2.93
CA GLY A 254 -16.49 5.23 -4.06
C GLY A 254 -15.56 5.12 -5.27
N LEU A 255 -14.26 5.33 -5.07
CA LEU A 255 -13.27 5.21 -6.15
C LEU A 255 -13.08 3.76 -6.60
N GLY A 256 -13.10 2.80 -5.67
CA GLY A 256 -12.99 1.38 -5.99
C GLY A 256 -14.14 0.89 -6.88
N ILE A 257 -15.38 1.27 -6.57
CA ILE A 257 -16.54 0.97 -7.40
C ILE A 257 -16.39 1.65 -8.77
N TYR A 258 -16.07 2.95 -8.78
CA TYR A 258 -15.91 3.70 -10.03
C TYR A 258 -14.91 3.02 -10.97
N TYR A 259 -13.70 2.70 -10.49
CA TYR A 259 -12.64 2.08 -11.30
C TYR A 259 -12.82 0.58 -11.58
N SER A 260 -13.74 -0.11 -10.91
CA SER A 260 -14.08 -1.50 -11.23
C SER A 260 -15.09 -1.65 -12.36
N PHE A 261 -15.80 -0.58 -12.74
CA PHE A 261 -16.86 -0.61 -13.77
C PHE A 261 -16.53 0.24 -15.01
N ILE A 262 -15.38 0.88 -15.05
CA ILE A 262 -14.84 1.57 -16.23
C ILE A 262 -13.76 0.70 -16.87
#